data_d76a3cddb2aa402670e4ffde23247e64
#
_entry.id   d76a3cddb2aa402670e4ffde23247e64
#
_cell.length_a   1.000
_cell.length_b   1.000
_cell.length_c   1.000
_cell.angle_alpha   90.00
_cell.angle_beta   90.00
_cell.angle_gamma   90.00
#
_symmetry.space_group_name_H-M   'P 1'
#
loop_
_entity.id
_entity.type
_entity.pdbx_description
1 polymer ?
#
loop_
_entity_poly.entity_id
_entity_poly.type
_entity_poly.pdbx_seq_one_letter_code
_entity_poly.pdbx_strand_id
1 'polypeptide(L)'
;MKDQILKYIKEKDRVSFQELSRVIDGFTGHLPMPLPDYENIIIWHGLSKEAGKSLIDLLISEAIFVHPFDTRFATLEGGEFPSSPIATTLKNFKTTHWFPITFSCNPPS
;
A
#
# COMPACT_ATOMS: atom_id res chain seq x y z
N MET A 1 9.90 13.10 -2.03
CA MET A 1 8.63 12.31 -1.92
C MET A 1 8.48 11.58 -0.59
N LYS A 2 9.52 10.93 -0.12
CA LYS A 2 9.46 10.17 1.14
C LYS A 2 8.95 10.98 2.32
N ASP A 3 9.47 12.19 2.51
CA ASP A 3 9.07 13.07 3.62
C ASP A 3 7.61 13.51 3.52
N GLN A 4 7.12 13.75 2.30
CA GLN A 4 5.72 14.12 2.06
C GLN A 4 4.78 12.97 2.42
N ILE A 5 5.15 11.75 2.04
CA ILE A 5 4.37 10.54 2.36
C ILE A 5 4.32 10.35 3.87
N LEU A 6 5.48 10.40 4.54
CA LEU A 6 5.56 10.21 5.98
C LEU A 6 4.74 11.25 6.74
N LYS A 7 4.86 12.52 6.35
CA LYS A 7 4.09 13.60 6.97
C LYS A 7 2.60 13.37 6.85
N TYR A 8 2.14 12.98 5.66
CA TYR A 8 0.71 12.74 5.43
C TYR A 8 0.19 11.57 6.29
N ILE A 9 0.95 10.48 6.36
CA ILE A 9 0.57 9.31 7.16
C ILE A 9 0.51 9.67 8.66
N LYS A 10 1.46 10.47 9.14
CA LYS A 10 1.46 10.93 10.54
C LYS A 10 0.23 11.76 10.87
N GLU A 11 -0.19 12.62 9.95
CA GLU A 11 -1.31 13.52 10.17
C GLU A 11 -2.66 12.83 10.08
N LYS A 12 -2.81 11.87 9.17
CA LYS A 12 -4.09 11.25 8.86
C LYS A 12 -4.32 9.90 9.52
N ASP A 13 -3.24 9.17 9.83
CA ASP A 13 -3.31 7.79 10.29
C ASP A 13 -4.09 6.93 9.27
N ARG A 14 -3.94 5.64 9.25
CA ARG A 14 -4.72 4.71 8.40
C ARG A 14 -4.94 5.22 6.97
N VAL A 15 -3.85 5.44 6.24
CA VAL A 15 -3.85 6.03 4.90
C VAL A 15 -3.84 4.94 3.83
N SER A 16 -4.73 5.05 2.84
CA SER A 16 -4.79 4.11 1.71
C SER A 16 -3.88 4.55 0.56
N PHE A 17 -3.61 3.63 -0.37
CA PHE A 17 -2.91 3.97 -1.60
C PHE A 17 -3.70 4.96 -2.44
N GLN A 18 -5.02 4.86 -2.48
CA GLN A 18 -5.87 5.80 -3.21
C GLN A 18 -5.69 7.23 -2.69
N GLU A 19 -5.63 7.40 -1.37
CA GLU A 19 -5.38 8.72 -0.78
C GLU A 19 -4.02 9.27 -1.20
N LEU A 20 -2.98 8.46 -1.07
CA LEU A 20 -1.63 8.88 -1.45
C LEU A 20 -1.55 9.24 -2.93
N SER A 21 -2.24 8.49 -3.79
CA SER A 21 -2.28 8.76 -5.22
C SER A 21 -2.91 10.11 -5.54
N ARG A 22 -3.87 10.56 -4.73
CA ARG A 22 -4.54 11.85 -4.92
C ARG A 22 -3.74 13.03 -4.39
N VAL A 23 -2.97 12.85 -3.32
CA VAL A 23 -2.36 13.98 -2.61
C VAL A 23 -0.87 14.13 -2.83
N ILE A 24 -0.18 13.08 -3.28
CA ILE A 24 1.27 13.12 -3.50
C ILE A 24 1.56 13.17 -5.00
N ASP A 25 2.10 14.28 -5.46
CA ASP A 25 2.49 14.43 -6.87
C ASP A 25 3.58 13.42 -7.23
N GLY A 26 3.40 12.76 -8.39
CA GLY A 26 4.37 11.79 -8.87
C GLY A 26 4.28 10.43 -8.21
N PHE A 27 3.23 10.18 -7.41
CA PHE A 27 3.04 8.89 -6.72
C PHE A 27 2.59 7.78 -7.68
N THR A 28 1.70 8.11 -8.62
CA THR A 28 1.10 7.14 -9.52
C THR A 28 2.05 6.76 -10.66
N GLY A 29 2.04 5.50 -11.04
CA GLY A 29 2.84 4.96 -12.15
C GLY A 29 2.31 3.60 -12.57
N HIS A 30 3.20 2.73 -13.03
CA HIS A 30 2.83 1.43 -13.58
C HIS A 30 3.45 0.23 -12.86
N LEU A 31 4.13 0.47 -11.73
CA LEU A 31 4.84 -0.60 -11.03
C LEU A 31 3.98 -1.21 -9.93
N PRO A 32 4.00 -2.54 -9.79
CA PRO A 32 3.36 -3.18 -8.64
C PRO A 32 4.23 -3.02 -7.39
N MET A 33 3.60 -3.08 -6.22
CA MET A 33 4.32 -3.14 -4.96
C MET A 33 4.07 -4.50 -4.32
N PRO A 34 5.09 -5.38 -4.27
CA PRO A 34 4.94 -6.68 -3.62
C PRO A 34 4.98 -6.54 -2.10
N LEU A 35 4.39 -7.50 -1.42
CA LEU A 35 4.54 -7.63 0.03
C LEU A 35 5.79 -8.49 0.28
N PRO A 36 6.79 -7.97 1.01
CA PRO A 36 7.98 -8.75 1.33
C PRO A 36 7.63 -10.06 2.04
N ASP A 37 8.44 -11.10 1.84
CA ASP A 37 8.34 -12.41 2.47
C ASP A 37 7.21 -13.30 1.97
N TYR A 38 6.40 -12.84 1.00
CA TYR A 38 5.31 -13.65 0.44
C TYR A 38 5.39 -13.66 -1.09
N GLU A 39 5.27 -14.84 -1.68
CA GLU A 39 5.25 -14.97 -3.14
C GLU A 39 3.87 -14.63 -3.68
N ASN A 40 3.86 -13.87 -4.78
CA ASN A 40 2.65 -13.53 -5.53
C ASN A 40 1.60 -12.77 -4.70
N ILE A 41 2.03 -12.00 -3.71
CA ILE A 41 1.17 -11.05 -3.03
C ILE A 41 1.63 -9.65 -3.38
N ILE A 42 0.70 -8.83 -3.89
CA ILE A 42 0.91 -7.40 -4.10
C ILE A 42 0.01 -6.62 -3.16
N ILE A 43 0.48 -5.45 -2.75
CA ILE A 43 -0.33 -4.54 -1.93
C ILE A 43 -0.85 -3.35 -2.73
N TRP A 44 -0.29 -3.11 -3.92
CA TRP A 44 -0.80 -2.13 -4.88
C TRP A 44 -0.22 -2.39 -6.27
N HIS A 45 -0.75 -1.72 -7.30
CA HIS A 45 -0.38 -1.99 -8.68
C HIS A 45 -0.04 -0.77 -9.53
N GLY A 46 -0.11 0.42 -9.03
CA GLY A 46 0.06 1.61 -9.86
C GLY A 46 0.98 2.65 -9.26
N LEU A 47 2.22 2.28 -8.94
CA LEU A 47 3.18 3.18 -8.32
C LEU A 47 4.23 3.66 -9.31
N SER A 48 4.69 4.90 -9.11
CA SER A 48 5.93 5.34 -9.73
C SER A 48 7.11 4.65 -9.04
N LYS A 49 8.26 4.63 -9.71
CA LYS A 49 9.49 4.07 -9.15
C LYS A 49 9.86 4.78 -7.85
N GLU A 50 9.74 6.09 -7.83
CA GLU A 50 10.07 6.90 -6.66
C GLU A 50 9.13 6.61 -5.48
N ALA A 51 7.83 6.46 -5.75
CA ALA A 51 6.86 6.13 -4.72
C ALA A 51 7.15 4.76 -4.11
N GLY A 52 7.39 3.76 -4.94
CA GLY A 52 7.72 2.41 -4.46
C GLY A 52 8.97 2.40 -3.60
N LYS A 53 10.02 3.07 -4.03
CA LYS A 53 11.27 3.16 -3.27
C LYS A 53 11.06 3.87 -1.93
N SER A 54 10.30 4.98 -1.95
CA SER A 54 10.02 5.74 -0.73
C SER A 54 9.26 4.90 0.29
N LEU A 55 8.24 4.16 -0.16
CA LEU A 55 7.45 3.30 0.73
C LEU A 55 8.29 2.15 1.30
N ILE A 56 9.12 1.51 0.48
CA ILE A 56 9.99 0.43 0.94
C ILE A 56 10.96 0.96 1.99
N ASP A 57 11.58 2.12 1.76
CA ASP A 57 12.51 2.73 2.72
C ASP A 57 11.81 3.01 4.06
N LEU A 58 10.58 3.53 4.01
CA LEU A 58 9.81 3.83 5.23
C LEU A 58 9.39 2.55 5.97
N LEU A 59 9.06 1.49 5.25
CA LEU A 59 8.71 0.21 5.85
C LEU A 59 9.92 -0.46 6.49
N ILE A 60 11.06 -0.48 5.81
CA ILE A 60 12.29 -1.09 6.34
C ILE A 60 12.77 -0.35 7.58
N SER A 61 12.69 0.98 7.60
CA SER A 61 13.10 1.79 8.75
C SER A 61 12.07 1.77 9.89
N GLU A 62 10.94 1.10 9.69
CA GLU A 62 9.83 1.04 10.66
C GLU A 62 9.26 2.42 11.00
N ALA A 63 9.33 3.35 10.03
CA ALA A 63 8.68 4.65 10.15
C ALA A 63 7.18 4.55 9.88
N ILE A 64 6.79 3.57 9.06
CA ILE A 64 5.38 3.25 8.77
C ILE A 64 5.17 1.74 8.85
N PHE A 65 3.91 1.36 9.03
CA PHE A 65 3.51 -0.05 9.14
C PHE A 65 2.29 -0.31 8.27
N VAL A 66 2.14 -1.54 7.77
CA VAL A 66 0.96 -1.96 7.02
C VAL A 66 -0.09 -2.51 7.98
N HIS A 67 -1.35 -2.16 7.72
CA HIS A 67 -2.49 -2.68 8.47
C HIS A 67 -3.47 -3.30 7.48
N PRO A 68 -3.97 -4.52 7.72
CA PRO A 68 -4.99 -5.11 6.87
C PRO A 68 -6.22 -4.20 6.79
N PHE A 69 -6.84 -4.16 5.62
CA PHE A 69 -7.97 -3.27 5.35
C PHE A 69 -9.14 -4.07 4.77
N ASP A 70 -10.35 -3.81 5.30
CA ASP A 70 -11.55 -4.47 4.80
C ASP A 70 -11.90 -3.93 3.42
N THR A 71 -11.99 -4.82 2.43
CA THR A 71 -12.27 -4.44 1.05
C THR A 71 -13.59 -3.73 0.85
N ARG A 72 -14.56 -3.93 1.76
CA ARG A 72 -15.84 -3.22 1.70
C ARG A 72 -15.65 -1.71 1.84
N PHE A 73 -14.66 -1.27 2.60
CA PHE A 73 -14.35 0.15 2.74
C PHE A 73 -13.56 0.68 1.55
N ALA A 74 -12.75 -0.16 0.92
CA ALA A 74 -11.99 0.24 -0.27
C ALA A 74 -12.92 0.69 -1.40
N THR A 75 -14.06 0.02 -1.59
CA THR A 75 -15.02 0.38 -2.64
C THR A 75 -15.69 1.73 -2.40
N LEU A 76 -15.75 2.20 -1.16
CA LEU A 76 -16.35 3.48 -0.83
C LEU A 76 -15.48 4.68 -1.21
N GLU A 77 -14.18 4.48 -1.32
CA GLU A 77 -13.25 5.54 -1.73
C GLU A 77 -13.26 5.80 -3.23
N GLY A 78 -13.78 4.86 -4.01
CA GLY A 78 -13.72 4.93 -5.46
C GLY A 78 -12.29 4.67 -5.97
N GLY A 79 -12.08 4.86 -7.27
CA GLY A 79 -10.77 4.67 -7.89
C GLY A 79 -10.57 3.28 -8.45
N GLU A 80 -9.37 3.05 -8.97
CA GLU A 80 -9.01 1.77 -9.57
C GLU A 80 -8.39 0.83 -8.53
N PHE A 81 -8.72 -0.44 -8.65
CA PHE A 81 -8.19 -1.49 -7.79
C PHE A 81 -7.42 -2.50 -8.64
N PRO A 82 -6.47 -3.25 -8.03
CA PRO A 82 -5.85 -4.37 -8.72
C PRO A 82 -6.91 -5.36 -9.20
N SER A 83 -6.73 -5.88 -10.41
CA SER A 83 -7.65 -6.89 -10.98
C SER A 83 -7.39 -8.29 -10.40
N SER A 84 -6.32 -8.45 -9.67
CA SER A 84 -5.94 -9.73 -9.07
C SER A 84 -6.95 -10.17 -8.01
N PRO A 85 -7.13 -11.50 -7.80
CA PRO A 85 -7.94 -11.99 -6.70
C PRO A 85 -7.47 -11.46 -5.36
N ILE A 86 -8.39 -11.29 -4.42
CA ILE A 86 -8.07 -10.78 -3.09
C ILE A 86 -7.50 -11.90 -2.22
N ALA A 87 -6.36 -11.62 -1.57
CA ALA A 87 -5.81 -12.51 -0.56
C ALA A 87 -6.48 -12.22 0.78
N THR A 88 -7.14 -13.20 1.36
CA THR A 88 -7.77 -13.08 2.67
C THR A 88 -6.85 -13.54 3.80
N THR A 89 -5.78 -14.24 3.46
CA THR A 89 -4.76 -14.69 4.41
C THR A 89 -3.38 -14.49 3.78
N LEU A 90 -2.36 -14.35 4.61
CA LEU A 90 -0.98 -14.23 4.15
C LEU A 90 -0.36 -15.63 4.00
N LYS A 91 -0.05 -15.98 2.77
CA LYS A 91 0.63 -17.23 2.41
C LYS A 91 1.24 -17.06 1.02
N ASN A 92 2.05 -18.02 0.60
CA ASN A 92 2.58 -18.02 -0.75
C ASN A 92 1.51 -18.56 -1.72
N PHE A 93 1.24 -17.80 -2.77
CA PHE A 93 0.27 -18.18 -3.80
C PHE A 93 0.99 -18.58 -5.08
N LYS A 94 0.32 -19.36 -5.93
CA LYS A 94 0.83 -19.72 -7.26
C LYS A 94 0.57 -18.62 -8.27
N THR A 95 -0.45 -17.78 -8.04
CA THR A 95 -0.81 -16.66 -8.90
C THR A 95 -0.88 -15.39 -8.07
N THR A 96 -0.78 -14.24 -8.73
CA THR A 96 -0.80 -12.94 -8.05
C THR A 96 -2.12 -12.70 -7.34
N HIS A 97 -2.04 -12.31 -6.07
CA HIS A 97 -3.18 -11.92 -5.24
C HIS A 97 -2.94 -10.54 -4.66
N TRP A 98 -4.01 -9.79 -4.44
CA TRP A 98 -3.98 -8.47 -3.84
C TRP A 98 -4.36 -8.55 -2.37
N PHE A 99 -3.49 -8.05 -1.50
CA PHE A 99 -3.75 -7.96 -0.06
C PHE A 99 -4.01 -6.49 0.27
N PRO A 100 -5.28 -6.07 0.48
CA PRO A 100 -5.60 -4.68 0.77
C PRO A 100 -5.04 -4.24 2.11
N ILE A 101 -4.39 -3.07 2.13
CA ILE A 101 -3.78 -2.53 3.35
C ILE A 101 -3.99 -1.01 3.43
N THR A 102 -3.80 -0.48 4.63
CA THR A 102 -3.57 0.93 4.86
C THR A 102 -2.24 1.09 5.57
N PHE A 103 -1.69 2.29 5.54
CA PHE A 103 -0.46 2.63 6.24
C PHE A 103 -0.75 3.43 7.50
N SER A 104 0.03 3.19 8.54
CA SER A 104 0.01 3.96 9.78
C SER A 104 1.43 4.11 10.31
N CYS A 105 1.66 5.13 11.13
CA CYS A 105 2.94 5.26 11.86
C CYS A 105 2.95 4.40 13.12
N ASN A 106 1.85 3.75 13.46
CA ASN A 106 1.73 2.85 14.61
C ASN A 106 1.71 1.40 14.14
N PRO A 107 2.43 0.49 14.83
CA PRO A 107 2.38 -0.91 14.45
C PRO A 107 1.01 -1.51 14.70
N PRO A 108 0.63 -2.58 13.96
CA PRO A 108 -0.61 -3.28 14.22
C PRO A 108 -0.55 -3.95 15.60
N SER A 109 -1.65 -3.89 16.31
CA SER A 109 -1.75 -4.48 17.66
C SER A 109 -2.15 -5.95 17.61
#